data_2f5c0b81c7bc18f65b9d7ae186c8b728
#
_entry.id   2f5c0b81c7bc18f65b9d7ae186c8b728
#
_cell.length_a   1.000
_cell.length_b   1.000
_cell.length_c   1.000
_cell.angle_alpha   90.00
_cell.angle_beta   90.00
_cell.angle_gamma   90.00
#
_symmetry.space_group_name_H-M   'P 1'
#
loop_
_entity.id
_entity.type
_entity.pdbx_description
1 polymer ?
#
loop_
_entity_poly.entity_id
_entity_poly.type
_entity_poly.pdbx_seq_one_letter_code
_entity_poly.pdbx_strand_id
1 'polypeptide(L)'
;MTAGGKTQLAALFHAVFIILTLLFLMPLFNHLPKAVLGAIVIKAMIQMLDFGYLNQLRAVNKSEFSLAMAAYIGVLALGVLSGIGLGVVFSLMALIYHAAHPGTAVLGKVHGKDVYRNVLRRPGAKTIPSLLIFRLDSDLFFINANYCAEQIRHHIAAAAEPVREVLIDAETINRIDMTATDMLGKLHTELAKQNITLSMARVRDSVRAILRQTKVESAIGSDCIYDSITQGVRAFCQRAGVPMPKDESKVADSAVGE
;
A
#
# COMPACT_ATOMS: atom_id res chain seq x y z
N MET A 1 11.68 -32.08 8.67
CA MET A 1 11.20 -33.40 9.12
C MET A 1 10.50 -33.20 10.45
N THR A 2 9.18 -33.11 10.45
CA THR A 2 8.38 -33.01 11.68
C THR A 2 8.21 -34.41 12.22
N ALA A 3 8.84 -34.71 13.36
CA ALA A 3 8.63 -35.93 14.11
C ALA A 3 7.15 -35.98 14.55
N GLY A 4 6.37 -36.80 13.85
CA GLY A 4 4.93 -36.87 13.99
C GLY A 4 4.45 -37.67 15.18
N GLY A 5 4.73 -37.21 16.40
CA GLY A 5 4.12 -37.72 17.62
C GLY A 5 2.69 -37.20 17.77
N LYS A 6 1.71 -37.94 17.25
CA LYS A 6 0.29 -37.58 17.30
C LYS A 6 -0.47 -38.09 18.54
N THR A 7 0.19 -38.68 19.51
CA THR A 7 -0.46 -39.30 20.65
C THR A 7 0.06 -38.75 21.99
N GLN A 8 -0.82 -38.65 23.00
CA GLN A 8 -0.44 -38.29 24.38
C GLN A 8 0.60 -39.24 24.97
N LEU A 9 0.65 -40.48 24.53
CA LEU A 9 1.69 -41.46 24.87
C LEU A 9 3.08 -40.98 24.45
N ALA A 10 3.22 -40.31 23.31
CA ALA A 10 4.53 -39.76 22.88
C ALA A 10 5.06 -38.69 23.87
N ALA A 11 4.17 -37.86 24.40
CA ALA A 11 4.54 -36.86 25.42
C ALA A 11 4.98 -37.53 26.73
N LEU A 12 4.33 -38.61 27.13
CA LEU A 12 4.70 -39.38 28.31
C LEU A 12 6.07 -40.03 28.14
N PHE A 13 6.35 -40.65 27.01
CA PHE A 13 7.68 -41.20 26.69
C PHE A 13 8.75 -40.11 26.69
N HIS A 14 8.50 -38.92 26.12
CA HIS A 14 9.42 -37.80 26.18
C HIS A 14 9.71 -37.36 27.58
N ALA A 15 8.69 -37.24 28.45
CA ALA A 15 8.88 -36.89 29.86
C ALA A 15 9.71 -37.91 30.60
N VAL A 16 9.46 -39.22 30.41
CA VAL A 16 10.24 -40.29 31.02
C VAL A 16 11.72 -40.27 30.54
N PHE A 17 11.95 -40.09 29.23
CA PHE A 17 13.31 -39.97 28.69
C PHE A 17 14.07 -38.74 29.22
N ILE A 18 13.38 -37.61 29.38
CA ILE A 18 14.00 -36.41 30.00
C ILE A 18 14.38 -36.68 31.45
N ILE A 19 13.49 -37.29 32.23
CA ILE A 19 13.77 -37.64 33.65
C ILE A 19 14.95 -38.61 33.70
N LEU A 20 14.99 -39.66 32.91
CA LEU A 20 16.07 -40.63 32.82
C LEU A 20 17.40 -39.94 32.43
N THR A 21 17.37 -39.04 31.48
CA THR A 21 18.52 -38.27 31.04
C THR A 21 19.05 -37.36 32.17
N LEU A 22 18.18 -36.69 32.90
CA LEU A 22 18.58 -35.86 34.04
C LEU A 22 19.15 -36.67 35.16
N LEU A 23 18.60 -37.83 35.46
CA LEU A 23 19.08 -38.68 36.58
C LEU A 23 20.42 -39.37 36.27
N PHE A 24 20.61 -39.89 35.05
CA PHE A 24 21.76 -40.73 34.71
C PHE A 24 22.85 -40.01 33.92
N LEU A 25 22.48 -39.02 33.07
CA LEU A 25 23.45 -38.32 32.21
C LEU A 25 23.97 -37.01 32.80
N MET A 26 23.30 -36.43 33.80
CA MET A 26 23.73 -35.17 34.40
C MET A 26 25.18 -35.18 34.93
N PRO A 27 25.68 -36.25 35.57
CA PRO A 27 27.10 -36.31 36.00
C PRO A 27 28.07 -36.23 34.82
N LEU A 28 27.71 -36.77 33.67
CA LEU A 28 28.55 -36.75 32.46
C LEU A 28 28.63 -35.32 31.87
N PHE A 29 27.54 -34.55 31.95
CA PHE A 29 27.50 -33.14 31.48
C PHE A 29 28.37 -32.22 32.37
N ASN A 30 28.58 -32.53 33.63
CA ASN A 30 29.42 -31.73 34.51
C ASN A 30 30.91 -31.69 34.08
N HIS A 31 31.34 -32.64 33.27
CA HIS A 31 32.71 -32.72 32.76
C HIS A 31 32.86 -32.06 31.37
N LEU A 32 31.75 -31.56 30.78
CA LEU A 32 31.80 -30.88 29.50
C LEU A 32 32.38 -29.46 29.64
N PRO A 33 33.48 -29.13 28.92
CA PRO A 33 33.98 -27.76 28.88
C PRO A 33 32.90 -26.78 28.40
N LYS A 34 32.78 -25.61 29.04
CA LYS A 34 31.83 -24.55 28.64
C LYS A 34 31.96 -24.17 27.16
N ALA A 35 33.17 -24.28 26.61
CA ALA A 35 33.41 -24.02 25.18
C ALA A 35 32.68 -24.99 24.27
N VAL A 36 32.50 -26.26 24.65
CA VAL A 36 31.77 -27.28 23.87
C VAL A 36 30.26 -26.94 23.85
N LEU A 37 29.71 -26.55 25.00
CA LEU A 37 28.32 -26.11 25.10
C LEU A 37 28.08 -24.87 24.22
N GLY A 38 29.02 -23.89 24.27
CA GLY A 38 28.96 -22.73 23.39
C GLY A 38 29.00 -23.09 21.91
N ALA A 39 29.85 -24.03 21.51
CA ALA A 39 29.94 -24.49 20.11
C ALA A 39 28.64 -25.18 19.62
N ILE A 40 28.00 -25.97 20.49
CA ILE A 40 26.71 -26.62 20.17
C ILE A 40 25.64 -25.57 19.95
N VAL A 41 25.54 -24.56 20.82
CA VAL A 41 24.58 -23.47 20.71
C VAL A 41 24.82 -22.67 19.44
N ILE A 42 26.08 -22.29 19.15
CA ILE A 42 26.43 -21.56 17.93
C ILE A 42 26.03 -22.37 16.67
N LYS A 43 26.35 -23.66 16.65
CA LYS A 43 25.97 -24.54 15.53
C LYS A 43 24.46 -24.61 15.33
N ALA A 44 23.70 -24.74 16.41
CA ALA A 44 22.25 -24.76 16.36
C ALA A 44 21.69 -23.42 15.82
N MET A 45 22.24 -22.28 16.27
CA MET A 45 21.85 -20.96 15.81
C MET A 45 22.16 -20.73 14.32
N ILE A 46 23.33 -21.17 13.84
CA ILE A 46 23.69 -21.05 12.42
C ILE A 46 22.71 -21.84 11.53
N GLN A 47 22.23 -23.00 11.99
CA GLN A 47 21.26 -23.80 11.26
C GLN A 47 19.87 -23.16 11.17
N MET A 48 19.55 -22.24 12.09
CA MET A 48 18.28 -21.46 12.06
C MET A 48 18.37 -20.23 11.16
N LEU A 49 19.58 -19.80 10.76
CA LEU A 49 19.77 -18.66 9.87
C LEU A 49 19.52 -19.07 8.41
N ASP A 50 18.46 -18.51 7.83
CA ASP A 50 18.16 -18.67 6.40
C ASP A 50 18.80 -17.53 5.59
N PHE A 51 20.05 -17.74 5.20
CA PHE A 51 20.78 -16.78 4.36
C PHE A 51 20.16 -16.60 2.98
N GLY A 52 19.46 -17.63 2.48
CA GLY A 52 18.73 -17.56 1.21
C GLY A 52 17.60 -16.53 1.27
N TYR A 53 16.80 -16.60 2.33
CA TYR A 53 15.74 -15.63 2.59
C TYR A 53 16.26 -14.20 2.75
N LEU A 54 17.37 -14.00 3.48
CA LEU A 54 17.99 -12.67 3.64
C LEU A 54 18.47 -12.08 2.30
N ASN A 55 19.07 -12.90 1.44
CA ASN A 55 19.47 -12.45 0.11
C ASN A 55 18.26 -12.10 -0.78
N GLN A 56 17.21 -12.90 -0.72
CA GLN A 56 15.97 -12.61 -1.43
C GLN A 56 15.31 -11.33 -0.92
N LEU A 57 15.24 -11.12 0.40
CA LEU A 57 14.70 -9.92 1.03
C LEU A 57 15.47 -8.67 0.56
N ARG A 58 16.81 -8.73 0.55
CA ARG A 58 17.66 -7.64 0.05
C ARG A 58 17.40 -7.31 -1.42
N ALA A 59 17.14 -8.32 -2.24
CA ALA A 59 16.89 -8.13 -3.67
C ALA A 59 15.49 -7.53 -3.95
N VAL A 60 14.48 -7.93 -3.16
CA VAL A 60 13.08 -7.54 -3.38
C VAL A 60 12.74 -6.23 -2.67
N ASN A 61 13.12 -6.10 -1.39
CA ASN A 61 12.75 -4.93 -0.58
C ASN A 61 13.88 -4.50 0.34
N LYS A 62 14.63 -3.48 -0.11
CA LYS A 62 15.76 -2.92 0.65
C LYS A 62 15.35 -2.31 2.00
N SER A 63 14.13 -1.77 2.08
CA SER A 63 13.60 -1.18 3.31
C SER A 63 13.37 -2.25 4.38
N GLU A 64 12.70 -3.34 4.03
CA GLU A 64 12.49 -4.47 4.95
C GLU A 64 13.81 -5.14 5.36
N PHE A 65 14.75 -5.26 4.42
CA PHE A 65 16.09 -5.76 4.73
C PHE A 65 16.81 -4.87 5.75
N SER A 66 16.73 -3.53 5.60
CA SER A 66 17.37 -2.61 6.55
C SER A 66 16.75 -2.68 7.95
N LEU A 67 15.42 -2.85 8.03
CA LEU A 67 14.71 -3.05 9.29
C LEU A 67 15.11 -4.37 9.98
N ALA A 68 15.17 -5.46 9.21
CA ALA A 68 15.62 -6.75 9.73
C ALA A 68 17.06 -6.68 10.25
N MET A 69 17.94 -5.99 9.53
CA MET A 69 19.33 -5.80 9.92
C MET A 69 19.47 -4.92 11.17
N ALA A 70 18.67 -3.83 11.27
CA ALA A 70 18.64 -2.98 12.45
C ALA A 70 18.15 -3.74 13.70
N ALA A 71 17.12 -4.58 13.56
CA ALA A 71 16.65 -5.44 14.64
C ALA A 71 17.72 -6.46 15.05
N TYR A 72 18.40 -7.08 14.09
CA TYR A 72 19.48 -8.03 14.35
C TYR A 72 20.65 -7.40 15.12
N ILE A 73 21.11 -6.22 14.66
CA ILE A 73 22.17 -5.47 15.35
C ILE A 73 21.70 -5.03 16.75
N GLY A 74 20.44 -4.62 16.87
CA GLY A 74 19.84 -4.26 18.16
C GLY A 74 19.87 -5.42 19.17
N VAL A 75 19.55 -6.63 18.73
CA VAL A 75 19.65 -7.85 19.57
C VAL A 75 21.07 -8.11 20.01
N LEU A 76 22.05 -7.99 19.13
CA LEU A 76 23.46 -8.22 19.45
C LEU A 76 24.03 -7.17 20.41
N ALA A 77 23.64 -5.89 20.25
CA ALA A 77 24.19 -4.78 21.02
C ALA A 77 23.51 -4.60 22.39
N LEU A 78 22.19 -4.79 22.47
CA LEU A 78 21.37 -4.46 23.64
C LEU A 78 20.78 -5.69 24.34
N GLY A 79 21.04 -6.87 23.80
CA GLY A 79 20.47 -8.13 24.27
C GLY A 79 19.10 -8.43 23.65
N VAL A 80 18.64 -9.67 23.87
CA VAL A 80 17.49 -10.26 23.16
C VAL A 80 16.20 -9.47 23.42
N LEU A 81 15.89 -9.15 24.67
CA LEU A 81 14.62 -8.47 25.02
C LEU A 81 14.55 -7.07 24.44
N SER A 82 15.61 -6.28 24.62
CA SER A 82 15.69 -4.91 24.11
C SER A 82 15.72 -4.87 22.57
N GLY A 83 16.43 -5.82 21.94
CA GLY A 83 16.51 -5.93 20.49
C GLY A 83 15.19 -6.28 19.84
N ILE A 84 14.42 -7.20 20.44
CA ILE A 84 13.05 -7.51 19.97
C ILE A 84 12.16 -6.29 20.14
N GLY A 85 12.22 -5.58 21.27
CA GLY A 85 11.46 -4.35 21.50
C GLY A 85 11.74 -3.29 20.43
N LEU A 86 13.01 -3.05 20.10
CA LEU A 86 13.39 -2.14 19.00
C LEU A 86 12.87 -2.60 17.64
N GLY A 87 12.96 -3.90 17.35
CA GLY A 87 12.42 -4.47 16.12
C GLY A 87 10.92 -4.21 15.95
N VAL A 88 10.14 -4.39 17.02
CA VAL A 88 8.70 -4.11 17.05
C VAL A 88 8.43 -2.61 16.80
N VAL A 89 9.17 -1.72 17.49
CA VAL A 89 9.01 -0.26 17.31
C VAL A 89 9.33 0.14 15.87
N PHE A 90 10.42 -0.31 15.29
CA PHE A 90 10.80 0.00 13.91
C PHE A 90 9.80 -0.56 12.91
N SER A 91 9.31 -1.78 13.12
CA SER A 91 8.28 -2.39 12.28
C SER A 91 6.98 -1.57 12.30
N LEU A 92 6.57 -1.11 13.49
CA LEU A 92 5.39 -0.27 13.64
C LEU A 92 5.58 1.10 12.96
N MET A 93 6.75 1.74 13.14
CA MET A 93 7.06 3.00 12.44
C MET A 93 7.04 2.83 10.93
N ALA A 94 7.58 1.74 10.40
CA ALA A 94 7.54 1.47 8.97
C ALA A 94 6.11 1.27 8.47
N LEU A 95 5.27 0.56 9.22
CA LEU A 95 3.85 0.38 8.90
C LEU A 95 3.12 1.73 8.84
N ILE A 96 3.34 2.59 9.85
CA ILE A 96 2.76 3.93 9.91
C ILE A 96 3.25 4.77 8.72
N TYR A 97 4.54 4.72 8.42
CA TYR A 97 5.12 5.46 7.28
C TYR A 97 4.50 5.03 5.94
N HIS A 98 4.35 3.74 5.70
CA HIS A 98 3.71 3.22 4.48
C HIS A 98 2.22 3.58 4.40
N ALA A 99 1.52 3.57 5.53
CA ALA A 99 0.13 4.00 5.59
C ALA A 99 -0.03 5.51 5.36
N ALA A 100 0.94 6.32 5.81
CA ALA A 100 0.96 7.76 5.62
C ALA A 100 1.34 8.19 4.19
N HIS A 101 2.13 7.37 3.47
CA HIS A 101 2.61 7.65 2.11
C HIS A 101 2.20 6.54 1.13
N PRO A 102 0.89 6.35 0.89
CA PRO A 102 0.41 5.35 -0.06
C PRO A 102 0.82 5.69 -1.48
N GLY A 103 0.79 4.67 -2.35
CA GLY A 103 1.00 4.88 -3.77
C GLY A 103 -0.05 5.81 -4.37
N THR A 104 0.39 6.70 -5.24
CA THR A 104 -0.47 7.57 -6.03
C THR A 104 -0.20 7.38 -7.51
N ALA A 105 -1.18 7.66 -8.35
CA ALA A 105 -1.03 7.55 -9.79
C ALA A 105 -1.82 8.62 -10.54
N VAL A 106 -1.19 9.20 -11.55
CA VAL A 106 -1.89 9.93 -12.59
C VAL A 106 -2.32 8.93 -13.66
N LEU A 107 -3.60 8.96 -13.99
CA LEU A 107 -4.18 8.06 -14.99
C LEU A 107 -4.33 8.76 -16.34
N GLY A 108 -4.02 7.99 -17.38
CA GLY A 108 -4.26 8.38 -18.77
C GLY A 108 -5.08 7.34 -19.51
N LYS A 109 -5.74 7.74 -20.58
CA LYS A 109 -6.50 6.85 -21.46
C LYS A 109 -5.54 5.99 -22.28
N VAL A 110 -5.75 4.69 -22.31
CA VAL A 110 -5.00 3.76 -23.16
C VAL A 110 -5.60 3.83 -24.58
N HIS A 111 -4.72 3.96 -25.57
CA HIS A 111 -5.13 4.04 -26.97
C HIS A 111 -5.97 2.82 -27.41
N GLY A 112 -7.08 3.02 -28.06
CA GLY A 112 -7.95 1.95 -28.57
C GLY A 112 -8.74 1.18 -27.49
N LYS A 113 -8.73 1.61 -26.23
CA LYS A 113 -9.47 0.95 -25.14
C LYS A 113 -10.11 1.98 -24.23
N ASP A 114 -11.31 1.66 -23.73
CA ASP A 114 -11.98 2.49 -22.72
C ASP A 114 -11.46 2.17 -21.29
N VAL A 115 -10.14 2.23 -21.14
CA VAL A 115 -9.44 1.90 -19.89
C VAL A 115 -8.44 2.99 -19.57
N TYR A 116 -8.43 3.40 -18.30
CA TYR A 116 -7.48 4.37 -17.74
C TYR A 116 -6.39 3.64 -16.94
N ARG A 117 -5.13 3.96 -17.21
CA ARG A 117 -3.97 3.32 -16.57
C ARG A 117 -2.94 4.36 -16.13
N ASN A 118 -2.11 3.99 -15.16
CA ASN A 118 -1.02 4.83 -14.70
C ASN A 118 -0.08 5.15 -15.87
N VAL A 119 0.10 6.44 -16.16
CA VAL A 119 0.91 6.93 -17.28
C VAL A 119 2.40 6.56 -17.14
N LEU A 120 2.91 6.46 -15.91
CA LEU A 120 4.30 6.08 -15.65
C LEU A 120 4.57 4.59 -15.91
N ARG A 121 3.56 3.73 -15.69
CA ARG A 121 3.70 2.27 -15.88
C ARG A 121 3.29 1.80 -17.27
N ARG A 122 2.59 2.63 -18.04
CA ARG A 122 2.08 2.31 -19.39
C ARG A 122 2.36 3.46 -20.36
N PRO A 123 3.47 3.41 -21.11
CA PRO A 123 3.87 4.50 -22.05
C PRO A 123 2.82 4.84 -23.11
N GLY A 124 1.88 3.93 -23.39
CA GLY A 124 0.78 4.16 -24.32
C GLY A 124 -0.45 4.86 -23.70
N ALA A 125 -0.46 5.12 -22.40
CA ALA A 125 -1.53 5.87 -21.75
C ALA A 125 -1.25 7.37 -21.85
N LYS A 126 -2.17 8.12 -22.45
CA LYS A 126 -2.06 9.57 -22.64
C LYS A 126 -2.97 10.31 -21.68
N THR A 127 -2.46 11.37 -21.06
CA THR A 127 -3.25 12.30 -20.25
C THR A 127 -4.24 13.06 -21.14
N ILE A 128 -5.29 13.58 -20.53
CA ILE A 128 -6.26 14.44 -21.22
C ILE A 128 -5.88 15.89 -20.93
N PRO A 129 -5.80 16.75 -21.95
CA PRO A 129 -5.46 18.16 -21.76
C PRO A 129 -6.34 18.82 -20.70
N SER A 130 -5.73 19.55 -19.77
CA SER A 130 -6.37 20.27 -18.67
C SER A 130 -7.18 19.42 -17.68
N LEU A 131 -7.12 18.08 -17.73
CA LEU A 131 -7.74 17.16 -16.78
C LEU A 131 -6.70 16.33 -16.06
N LEU A 132 -6.67 16.45 -14.75
CA LEU A 132 -5.87 15.58 -13.88
C LEU A 132 -6.73 14.43 -13.36
N ILE A 133 -6.51 13.20 -13.83
CA ILE A 133 -7.15 12.02 -13.25
C ILE A 133 -6.19 11.45 -12.22
N PHE A 134 -6.55 11.59 -10.95
CA PHE A 134 -5.71 11.20 -9.82
C PHE A 134 -6.28 9.98 -9.10
N ARG A 135 -5.44 9.00 -8.80
CA ARG A 135 -5.80 7.82 -8.00
C ARG A 135 -4.88 7.68 -6.80
N LEU A 136 -5.48 7.43 -5.65
CA LEU A 136 -4.80 7.02 -4.43
C LEU A 136 -4.95 5.50 -4.30
N ASP A 137 -3.87 4.76 -4.15
CA ASP A 137 -3.91 3.30 -4.04
C ASP A 137 -4.08 2.84 -2.57
N SER A 138 -5.03 3.43 -1.83
CA SER A 138 -5.28 3.15 -0.41
C SER A 138 -6.65 3.70 0.01
N ASP A 139 -7.12 3.29 1.19
CA ASP A 139 -8.17 3.99 1.94
C ASP A 139 -7.71 5.42 2.27
N LEU A 140 -8.65 6.36 2.42
CA LEU A 140 -8.38 7.76 2.71
C LEU A 140 -8.78 8.09 4.16
N PHE A 141 -7.80 8.39 5.02
CA PHE A 141 -8.03 8.63 6.43
C PHE A 141 -6.96 9.59 7.02
N PHE A 142 -7.10 9.96 8.28
CA PHE A 142 -6.32 11.02 8.92
C PHE A 142 -4.81 10.97 8.68
N ILE A 143 -4.23 9.77 8.56
CA ILE A 143 -2.78 9.62 8.44
C ILE A 143 -2.25 10.00 7.05
N ASN A 144 -3.06 9.81 5.98
CA ASN A 144 -2.65 10.07 4.59
C ASN A 144 -3.45 11.18 3.89
N ALA A 145 -4.45 11.77 4.56
CA ALA A 145 -5.29 12.80 3.97
C ALA A 145 -4.47 14.01 3.47
N ASN A 146 -3.58 14.54 4.31
CA ASN A 146 -2.73 15.68 3.93
C ASN A 146 -1.77 15.31 2.79
N TYR A 147 -1.17 14.12 2.84
CA TYR A 147 -0.31 13.62 1.77
C TYR A 147 -1.06 13.53 0.44
N CYS A 148 -2.30 13.02 0.45
CA CYS A 148 -3.15 12.98 -0.73
C CYS A 148 -3.37 14.38 -1.34
N ALA A 149 -3.70 15.37 -0.51
CA ALA A 149 -3.88 16.74 -0.97
C ALA A 149 -2.59 17.35 -1.53
N GLU A 150 -1.44 17.10 -0.87
CA GLU A 150 -0.13 17.55 -1.36
C GLU A 150 0.24 16.93 -2.70
N GLN A 151 -0.03 15.62 -2.89
CA GLN A 151 0.21 14.97 -4.18
C GLN A 151 -0.65 15.55 -5.29
N ILE A 152 -1.93 15.87 -5.02
CA ILE A 152 -2.80 16.54 -5.99
C ILE A 152 -2.22 17.91 -6.37
N ARG A 153 -1.85 18.74 -5.38
CA ARG A 153 -1.22 20.05 -5.63
C ARG A 153 0.07 19.92 -6.44
N HIS A 154 0.91 18.96 -6.07
CA HIS A 154 2.17 18.70 -6.79
C HIS A 154 1.92 18.37 -8.26
N HIS A 155 0.95 17.49 -8.56
CA HIS A 155 0.63 17.14 -9.94
C HIS A 155 -0.03 18.28 -10.70
N ILE A 156 -0.81 19.13 -10.05
CA ILE A 156 -1.36 20.37 -10.67
C ILE A 156 -0.20 21.30 -11.05
N ALA A 157 0.74 21.54 -10.13
CA ALA A 157 1.89 22.42 -10.36
C ALA A 157 2.87 21.88 -11.42
N ALA A 158 3.00 20.56 -11.53
CA ALA A 158 3.88 19.89 -12.50
C ALA A 158 3.21 19.64 -13.86
N ALA A 159 1.93 20.00 -14.02
CA ALA A 159 1.20 19.79 -15.28
C ALA A 159 1.75 20.71 -16.38
N ALA A 160 1.93 20.17 -17.59
CA ALA A 160 2.40 20.94 -18.74
C ALA A 160 1.38 21.99 -19.22
N GLU A 161 0.10 21.74 -18.98
CA GLU A 161 -1.00 22.64 -19.30
C GLU A 161 -1.79 23.00 -18.03
N PRO A 162 -2.41 24.19 -17.98
CA PRO A 162 -3.24 24.58 -16.83
C PRO A 162 -4.36 23.56 -16.59
N VAL A 163 -4.40 23.00 -15.38
CA VAL A 163 -5.42 22.04 -14.96
C VAL A 163 -6.71 22.82 -14.71
N ARG A 164 -7.83 22.37 -15.29
CA ARG A 164 -9.17 22.92 -15.08
C ARG A 164 -10.05 22.03 -14.22
N GLU A 165 -9.74 20.74 -14.17
CA GLU A 165 -10.48 19.79 -13.36
C GLU A 165 -9.55 18.70 -12.79
N VAL A 166 -9.78 18.34 -11.53
CA VAL A 166 -9.19 17.17 -10.87
C VAL A 166 -10.28 16.14 -10.68
N LEU A 167 -10.15 14.99 -11.33
CA LEU A 167 -11.02 13.83 -11.18
C LEU A 167 -10.35 12.79 -10.30
N ILE A 168 -10.82 12.65 -9.06
CA ILE A 168 -10.34 11.63 -8.14
C ILE A 168 -10.98 10.28 -8.47
N ASP A 169 -10.17 9.30 -8.81
CA ASP A 169 -10.60 7.93 -8.93
C ASP A 169 -10.64 7.28 -7.55
N ALA A 170 -11.85 7.08 -7.03
CA ALA A 170 -12.10 6.57 -5.69
C ALA A 170 -12.31 5.05 -5.61
N GLU A 171 -12.00 4.29 -6.67
CA GLU A 171 -12.20 2.83 -6.71
C GLU A 171 -11.51 2.11 -5.55
N THR A 172 -10.32 2.56 -5.18
CA THR A 172 -9.48 2.00 -4.12
C THR A 172 -9.80 2.52 -2.73
N ILE A 173 -10.61 3.58 -2.64
CA ILE A 173 -11.04 4.18 -1.36
C ILE A 173 -12.25 3.40 -0.85
N ASN A 174 -12.01 2.41 0.03
CA ASN A 174 -13.09 1.62 0.62
C ASN A 174 -13.65 2.27 1.89
N ARG A 175 -12.84 3.08 2.58
CA ARG A 175 -13.17 3.78 3.81
C ARG A 175 -12.63 5.20 3.79
N ILE A 176 -13.39 6.09 4.43
CA ILE A 176 -13.01 7.49 4.64
C ILE A 176 -13.38 7.89 6.07
N ASP A 177 -12.56 8.70 6.73
CA ASP A 177 -12.85 9.24 8.05
C ASP A 177 -13.18 10.75 8.02
N MET A 178 -13.53 11.32 9.17
CA MET A 178 -13.89 12.74 9.29
C MET A 178 -12.74 13.66 8.87
N THR A 179 -11.50 13.35 9.24
CA THR A 179 -10.34 14.17 8.89
C THR A 179 -10.12 14.22 7.38
N ALA A 180 -10.32 13.08 6.72
CA ALA A 180 -10.21 13.00 5.27
C ALA A 180 -11.36 13.73 4.56
N THR A 181 -12.58 13.69 5.09
CA THR A 181 -13.69 14.47 4.53
C THR A 181 -13.46 15.97 4.69
N ASP A 182 -12.95 16.43 5.85
CA ASP A 182 -12.57 17.83 6.07
C ASP A 182 -11.46 18.27 5.11
N MET A 183 -10.48 17.41 4.87
CA MET A 183 -9.43 17.66 3.89
C MET A 183 -10.02 17.84 2.48
N LEU A 184 -10.93 16.95 2.05
CA LEU A 184 -11.57 17.05 0.73
C LEU A 184 -12.37 18.35 0.61
N GLY A 185 -13.10 18.77 1.64
CA GLY A 185 -13.82 20.03 1.66
C GLY A 185 -12.91 21.27 1.55
N LYS A 186 -11.77 21.23 2.27
CA LYS A 186 -10.74 22.29 2.18
C LYS A 186 -10.09 22.31 0.80
N LEU A 187 -9.73 21.14 0.27
CA LEU A 187 -9.15 21.02 -1.06
C LEU A 187 -10.11 21.52 -2.15
N HIS A 188 -11.40 21.14 -2.08
CA HIS A 188 -12.42 21.68 -2.96
C HIS A 188 -12.47 23.20 -2.94
N THR A 189 -12.50 23.80 -1.74
CA THR A 189 -12.55 25.27 -1.58
C THR A 189 -11.29 25.95 -2.14
N GLU A 190 -10.13 25.34 -1.93
CA GLU A 190 -8.85 25.82 -2.45
C GLU A 190 -8.80 25.77 -3.99
N LEU A 191 -9.19 24.64 -4.59
CA LEU A 191 -9.20 24.46 -6.03
C LEU A 191 -10.22 25.37 -6.72
N ALA A 192 -11.38 25.58 -6.11
CA ALA A 192 -12.40 26.49 -6.61
C ALA A 192 -11.90 27.94 -6.73
N LYS A 193 -11.05 28.42 -5.78
CA LYS A 193 -10.40 29.74 -5.86
C LYS A 193 -9.45 29.86 -7.06
N GLN A 194 -8.93 28.73 -7.55
CA GLN A 194 -8.07 28.66 -8.73
C GLN A 194 -8.83 28.35 -10.02
N ASN A 195 -10.18 28.37 -9.96
CA ASN A 195 -11.07 27.95 -11.04
C ASN A 195 -10.84 26.48 -11.49
N ILE A 196 -10.44 25.63 -10.56
CA ILE A 196 -10.26 24.19 -10.79
C ILE A 196 -11.44 23.45 -10.15
N THR A 197 -12.16 22.67 -10.94
CA THR A 197 -13.26 21.84 -10.45
C THR A 197 -12.71 20.57 -9.80
N LEU A 198 -13.22 20.19 -8.63
CA LEU A 198 -12.97 18.89 -8.02
C LEU A 198 -14.13 17.95 -8.34
N SER A 199 -13.85 16.79 -8.87
CA SER A 199 -14.82 15.74 -9.15
C SER A 199 -14.31 14.37 -8.68
N MET A 200 -15.22 13.42 -8.53
CA MET A 200 -14.89 12.07 -8.08
C MET A 200 -15.56 11.03 -8.97
N ALA A 201 -14.90 9.90 -9.18
CA ALA A 201 -15.46 8.77 -9.91
C ALA A 201 -15.32 7.48 -9.11
N ARG A 202 -16.25 6.54 -9.34
CA ARG A 202 -16.25 5.19 -8.74
C ARG A 202 -16.29 5.20 -7.20
N VAL A 203 -17.01 6.19 -6.64
CA VAL A 203 -17.17 6.32 -5.19
C VAL A 203 -18.09 5.22 -4.69
N ARG A 204 -17.60 4.41 -3.74
CA ARG A 204 -18.39 3.33 -3.10
C ARG A 204 -19.52 3.90 -2.27
N ASP A 205 -20.64 3.18 -2.18
CA ASP A 205 -21.83 3.63 -1.45
C ASP A 205 -21.53 3.94 0.03
N SER A 206 -20.66 3.15 0.69
CA SER A 206 -20.24 3.38 2.08
C SER A 206 -19.50 4.71 2.24
N VAL A 207 -18.62 5.05 1.30
CA VAL A 207 -17.88 6.33 1.27
C VAL A 207 -18.82 7.47 0.94
N ARG A 208 -19.68 7.29 -0.05
CA ARG A 208 -20.66 8.29 -0.49
C ARG A 208 -21.64 8.66 0.63
N ALA A 209 -22.06 7.68 1.45
CA ALA A 209 -22.91 7.94 2.62
C ALA A 209 -22.24 8.89 3.62
N ILE A 210 -20.91 8.72 3.86
CA ILE A 210 -20.14 9.60 4.75
C ILE A 210 -19.98 10.99 4.12
N LEU A 211 -19.67 11.09 2.81
CA LEU A 211 -19.58 12.36 2.10
C LEU A 211 -20.89 13.16 2.16
N ARG A 212 -22.05 12.48 2.12
CA ARG A 212 -23.37 13.10 2.32
C ARG A 212 -23.57 13.60 3.73
N GLN A 213 -23.27 12.78 4.73
CA GLN A 213 -23.41 13.15 6.14
C GLN A 213 -22.53 14.35 6.51
N THR A 214 -21.32 14.42 5.95
CA THR A 214 -20.37 15.51 6.17
C THR A 214 -20.61 16.72 5.23
N LYS A 215 -21.64 16.68 4.39
CA LYS A 215 -21.99 17.71 3.39
C LYS A 215 -20.91 17.98 2.33
N VAL A 216 -19.89 17.15 2.25
CA VAL A 216 -18.82 17.28 1.24
C VAL A 216 -19.38 16.97 -0.16
N GLU A 217 -20.28 15.98 -0.30
CA GLU A 217 -20.98 15.71 -1.57
C GLU A 217 -21.74 16.94 -2.06
N SER A 218 -22.44 17.65 -1.17
CA SER A 218 -23.18 18.87 -1.53
C SER A 218 -22.25 20.03 -1.89
N ALA A 219 -21.05 20.11 -1.29
CA ALA A 219 -20.07 21.14 -1.59
C ALA A 219 -19.41 20.89 -2.96
N ILE A 220 -19.04 19.66 -3.28
CA ILE A 220 -18.46 19.26 -4.57
C ILE A 220 -19.52 19.36 -5.69
N GLY A 221 -20.77 19.06 -5.36
CA GLY A 221 -21.90 18.94 -6.29
C GLY A 221 -22.16 17.47 -6.65
N SER A 222 -23.42 17.05 -6.54
CA SER A 222 -23.83 15.68 -6.89
C SER A 222 -23.53 15.34 -8.35
N ASP A 223 -23.55 16.36 -9.23
CA ASP A 223 -23.28 16.24 -10.67
C ASP A 223 -21.78 16.07 -10.98
N CYS A 224 -20.91 16.23 -9.97
CA CYS A 224 -19.47 16.01 -10.07
C CYS A 224 -19.03 14.65 -9.47
N ILE A 225 -19.99 13.77 -9.14
CA ILE A 225 -19.73 12.40 -8.69
C ILE A 225 -20.23 11.41 -9.73
N TYR A 226 -19.31 10.68 -10.34
CA TYR A 226 -19.56 9.82 -11.49
C TYR A 226 -19.43 8.34 -11.13
N ASP A 227 -20.21 7.49 -11.81
CA ASP A 227 -20.12 6.03 -11.63
C ASP A 227 -18.85 5.44 -12.27
N SER A 228 -18.27 6.13 -13.27
CA SER A 228 -17.06 5.69 -13.95
C SER A 228 -16.16 6.87 -14.33
N ILE A 229 -14.84 6.58 -14.47
CA ILE A 229 -13.87 7.57 -14.97
C ILE A 229 -14.30 8.07 -16.36
N THR A 230 -14.77 7.18 -17.24
CA THR A 230 -15.21 7.54 -18.59
C THR A 230 -16.37 8.53 -18.59
N GLN A 231 -17.31 8.38 -17.65
CA GLN A 231 -18.41 9.33 -17.48
C GLN A 231 -17.90 10.70 -17.03
N GLY A 232 -16.98 10.75 -16.05
CA GLY A 232 -16.34 11.99 -15.60
C GLY A 232 -15.56 12.68 -16.71
N VAL A 233 -14.75 11.92 -17.46
CA VAL A 233 -14.02 12.44 -18.63
C VAL A 233 -14.97 13.00 -19.68
N ARG A 234 -16.07 12.30 -19.98
CA ARG A 234 -17.06 12.78 -20.96
C ARG A 234 -17.69 14.08 -20.50
N ALA A 235 -18.08 14.17 -19.24
CA ALA A 235 -18.66 15.38 -18.67
C ALA A 235 -17.67 16.56 -18.70
N PHE A 236 -16.40 16.31 -18.38
CA PHE A 236 -15.32 17.29 -18.51
C PHE A 236 -15.15 17.78 -19.96
N CYS A 237 -15.03 16.85 -20.93
CA CYS A 237 -14.84 17.20 -22.33
C CYS A 237 -16.01 18.06 -22.88
N GLN A 238 -17.25 17.76 -22.47
CA GLN A 238 -18.42 18.55 -22.84
C GLN A 238 -18.39 19.96 -22.25
N ARG A 239 -17.99 20.12 -20.97
CA ARG A 239 -17.87 21.42 -20.29
C ARG A 239 -16.72 22.26 -20.83
N ALA A 240 -15.58 21.62 -21.09
CA ALA A 240 -14.34 22.30 -21.48
C ALA A 240 -14.22 22.52 -23.00
N GLY A 241 -15.10 21.94 -23.81
CA GLY A 241 -15.00 21.99 -25.26
C GLY A 241 -13.81 21.21 -25.85
N VAL A 242 -13.26 20.25 -25.07
CA VAL A 242 -12.12 19.43 -25.49
C VAL A 242 -12.62 18.18 -26.20
N PRO A 243 -12.07 17.80 -27.36
CA PRO A 243 -12.49 16.59 -28.04
C PRO A 243 -12.25 15.35 -27.19
N MET A 244 -13.24 14.46 -27.16
CA MET A 244 -13.07 13.16 -26.52
C MET A 244 -11.89 12.41 -27.16
N PRO A 245 -11.00 11.78 -26.37
CA PRO A 245 -9.98 10.90 -26.92
C PRO A 245 -10.65 9.79 -27.72
N LYS A 246 -10.34 9.72 -29.04
CA LYS A 246 -11.00 8.80 -29.98
C LYS A 246 -10.93 7.35 -29.49
N ASP A 247 -12.05 6.68 -29.55
CA ASP A 247 -12.22 5.25 -29.28
C ASP A 247 -12.14 4.52 -30.62
N GLU A 248 -10.93 4.18 -31.05
CA GLU A 248 -10.71 3.53 -32.35
C GLU A 248 -11.15 2.06 -32.37
N SER A 249 -11.57 1.50 -31.22
CA SER A 249 -12.07 0.13 -31.17
C SER A 249 -13.36 -0.10 -31.97
N LYS A 250 -14.14 0.96 -32.24
CA LYS A 250 -15.37 0.88 -33.04
C LYS A 250 -15.12 0.92 -34.56
N VAL A 251 -13.94 1.32 -34.99
CA VAL A 251 -13.63 1.42 -36.44
C VAL A 251 -13.11 0.07 -36.98
N ALA A 252 -12.52 -0.77 -36.13
CA ALA A 252 -12.04 -2.09 -36.57
C ALA A 252 -13.16 -3.14 -36.77
N ASP A 253 -14.28 -3.03 -36.01
CA ASP A 253 -15.42 -3.94 -36.16
C ASP A 253 -16.31 -3.61 -37.38
N SER A 254 -16.26 -2.37 -37.88
CA SER A 254 -17.01 -2.00 -39.08
C SER A 254 -16.27 -2.30 -40.38
N ALA A 255 -14.96 -2.60 -40.32
CA ALA A 255 -14.15 -2.92 -41.51
C ALA A 255 -13.99 -4.43 -41.77
N VAL A 256 -14.53 -5.29 -40.91
CA VAL A 256 -14.51 -6.76 -41.03
C VAL A 256 -15.89 -7.32 -41.47
N GLY A 257 -16.86 -6.45 -41.71
CA GLY A 257 -18.23 -6.79 -42.06
C GLY A 257 -18.63 -6.43 -43.48
N GLU A 258 -17.65 -6.25 -44.42
CA GLU A 258 -17.91 -6.17 -45.86
C GLU A 258 -17.21 -7.31 -46.62
#